data_453919a8938551be23374c982c9654bb
#
_entry.id   453919a8938551be23374c982c9654bb
#
_cell.length_a   1.000
_cell.length_b   1.000
_cell.length_c   1.000
_cell.angle_alpha   90.00
_cell.angle_beta   90.00
_cell.angle_gamma   90.00
#
_symmetry.space_group_name_H-M   'P 1'
#
loop_
_entity.id
_entity.type
_entity.pdbx_description
1 polymer ?
#
loop_
_entity_poly.entity_id
_entity_poly.type
_entity_poly.pdbx_seq_one_letter_code
_entity_poly.pdbx_strand_id
1 'polypeptide(L)'
;RQVREVENSLSVLLAKAPQPIDRSTLEDQVMPEELMAGVPLQLLENRPDVKVAEMTLASAYYTTNKARAAFYPGINITATAGWTNGSGVTVSNPGQFMFQALASLAQPIFNNGKLVANLKISKAEEQIAKMNYQQTILEAGKEVSDALHLYDATNRKLIQDKAQIEELEKAVTYTNALFQSGQSTYLEILSAQQSLLSAQLTEVSDNVQRMQAVINLYSAVGGGRE
;
A
#
# COMPACT_ATOMS: atom_id res chain seq x y z
N ARG A 1 4.39 26.01 -12.28
CA ARG A 1 5.43 25.00 -12.33
C ARG A 1 4.97 23.73 -11.62
N GLN A 2 4.65 23.77 -10.33
CA GLN A 2 4.23 22.59 -9.54
C GLN A 2 3.05 21.83 -10.14
N VAL A 3 2.04 22.54 -10.65
CA VAL A 3 0.87 21.93 -11.30
C VAL A 3 1.28 21.04 -12.48
N ARG A 4 2.18 21.53 -13.34
CA ARG A 4 2.70 20.74 -14.48
C ARG A 4 3.47 19.51 -14.05
N GLU A 5 4.24 19.61 -12.97
CA GLU A 5 5.00 18.50 -12.42
C GLU A 5 4.05 17.38 -11.93
N VAL A 6 2.94 17.77 -11.28
CA VAL A 6 1.90 16.83 -10.83
C VAL A 6 1.12 16.23 -12.01
N GLU A 7 0.73 17.04 -13.02
CA GLU A 7 0.09 16.56 -14.25
C GLU A 7 0.96 15.54 -15.00
N ASN A 8 2.26 15.81 -15.10
CA ASN A 8 3.21 14.88 -15.72
C ASN A 8 3.32 13.57 -14.93
N SER A 9 3.40 13.65 -13.60
CA SER A 9 3.47 12.48 -12.74
C SER A 9 2.20 11.62 -12.86
N LEU A 10 1.03 12.25 -12.91
CA LEU A 10 -0.24 11.57 -13.09
C LEU A 10 -0.36 10.95 -14.49
N SER A 11 0.13 11.63 -15.52
CA SER A 11 0.17 11.09 -16.89
C SER A 11 1.01 9.81 -16.95
N VAL A 12 2.16 9.77 -16.28
CA VAL A 12 3.01 8.58 -16.18
C VAL A 12 2.30 7.43 -15.47
N LEU A 13 1.60 7.71 -14.35
CA LEU A 13 0.80 6.70 -13.64
C LEU A 13 -0.32 6.12 -14.50
N LEU A 14 -0.91 6.93 -15.39
CA LEU A 14 -1.93 6.52 -16.36
C LEU A 14 -1.35 5.87 -17.62
N ALA A 15 -0.04 5.68 -17.69
CA ALA A 15 0.68 5.20 -18.87
C ALA A 15 0.39 6.03 -20.15
N LYS A 16 0.24 7.34 -19.99
CA LYS A 16 -0.02 8.31 -21.09
C LYS A 16 1.17 9.26 -21.25
N ALA A 17 1.30 9.84 -22.44
CA ALA A 17 2.23 10.93 -22.65
C ALA A 17 1.85 12.15 -21.78
N PRO A 18 2.83 12.97 -21.34
CA PRO A 18 2.56 14.18 -20.57
C PRO A 18 1.54 15.08 -21.28
N GLN A 19 0.41 15.32 -20.65
CA GLN A 19 -0.70 16.12 -21.19
C GLN A 19 -1.35 16.96 -20.07
N PRO A 20 -2.01 18.07 -20.40
CA PRO A 20 -2.86 18.77 -19.45
C PRO A 20 -4.01 17.87 -18.99
N ILE A 21 -4.35 17.92 -17.71
CA ILE A 21 -5.45 17.17 -17.14
C ILE A 21 -6.55 18.17 -16.74
N ASP A 22 -7.78 17.86 -17.18
CA ASP A 22 -8.95 18.66 -16.80
C ASP A 22 -9.15 18.57 -15.28
N ARG A 23 -9.42 19.74 -14.69
CA ARG A 23 -9.57 19.88 -13.23
C ARG A 23 -10.64 20.92 -12.92
N SER A 24 -11.38 20.65 -11.87
CA SER A 24 -12.31 21.60 -11.27
C SER A 24 -11.60 22.48 -10.24
N THR A 25 -12.34 23.44 -9.70
CA THR A 25 -11.86 24.28 -8.60
C THR A 25 -11.88 23.52 -7.28
N LEU A 26 -11.18 24.03 -6.26
CA LEU A 26 -11.16 23.45 -4.92
C LEU A 26 -12.57 23.45 -4.29
N GLU A 27 -13.37 24.45 -4.60
CA GLU A 27 -14.72 24.65 -4.09
C GLU A 27 -15.74 23.66 -4.68
N ASP A 28 -15.48 23.15 -5.89
CA ASP A 28 -16.34 22.16 -6.55
C ASP A 28 -16.14 20.74 -6.02
N GLN A 29 -15.14 20.52 -5.16
CA GLN A 29 -14.85 19.19 -4.62
C GLN A 29 -15.84 18.82 -3.51
N VAL A 30 -16.69 17.82 -3.79
CA VAL A 30 -17.64 17.30 -2.80
C VAL A 30 -16.90 16.28 -1.91
N MET A 31 -16.79 16.59 -0.63
CA MET A 31 -16.24 15.68 0.38
C MET A 31 -17.37 14.97 1.12
N PRO A 32 -17.16 13.68 1.52
CA PRO A 32 -18.11 13.01 2.40
C PRO A 32 -18.20 13.76 3.73
N GLU A 33 -19.43 14.05 4.18
CA GLU A 33 -19.66 14.81 5.42
C GLU A 33 -19.27 14.01 6.67
N GLU A 34 -19.44 12.69 6.63
CA GLU A 34 -19.06 11.81 7.73
C GLU A 34 -18.28 10.59 7.20
N LEU A 35 -17.11 10.38 7.74
CA LEU A 35 -16.37 9.12 7.60
C LEU A 35 -16.71 8.27 8.82
N MET A 36 -17.37 7.12 8.58
CA MET A 36 -17.78 6.22 9.67
C MET A 36 -16.56 5.72 10.45
N ALA A 37 -16.55 5.98 11.74
CA ALA A 37 -15.61 5.38 12.67
C ALA A 37 -15.93 3.88 12.81
N GLY A 38 -15.01 3.04 12.38
CA GLY A 38 -15.12 1.59 12.47
C GLY A 38 -14.96 0.91 11.12
N VAL A 39 -13.71 0.81 10.67
CA VAL A 39 -13.37 -0.01 9.51
C VAL A 39 -13.34 -1.47 9.97
N PRO A 40 -14.24 -2.35 9.48
CA PRO A 40 -14.18 -3.77 9.80
C PRO A 40 -12.82 -4.34 9.39
N LEU A 41 -12.23 -5.19 10.23
CA LEU A 41 -10.98 -5.92 9.91
C LEU A 41 -11.05 -6.63 8.55
N GLN A 42 -12.25 -7.00 8.11
CA GLN A 42 -12.50 -7.61 6.80
C GLN A 42 -12.11 -6.72 5.61
N LEU A 43 -12.15 -5.40 5.75
CA LEU A 43 -11.68 -4.51 4.67
C LEU A 43 -10.15 -4.50 4.55
N LEU A 44 -9.42 -4.77 5.64
CA LEU A 44 -7.97 -4.90 5.60
C LEU A 44 -7.51 -6.13 4.81
N GLU A 45 -8.34 -7.18 4.70
CA GLU A 45 -8.05 -8.35 3.86
C GLU A 45 -7.95 -8.00 2.37
N ASN A 46 -8.56 -6.89 1.95
CA ASN A 46 -8.48 -6.42 0.56
C ASN A 46 -7.17 -5.71 0.24
N ARG A 47 -6.37 -5.37 1.25
CA ARG A 47 -5.09 -4.69 1.06
C ARG A 47 -4.06 -5.61 0.40
N PRO A 48 -3.35 -5.14 -0.66
CA PRO A 48 -2.33 -5.95 -1.33
C PRO A 48 -1.18 -6.36 -0.43
N ASP A 49 -0.73 -5.48 0.47
CA ASP A 49 0.37 -5.73 1.41
C ASP A 49 0.01 -6.81 2.45
N VAL A 50 -1.21 -6.76 3.00
CA VAL A 50 -1.73 -7.79 3.91
C VAL A 50 -1.81 -9.13 3.20
N LYS A 51 -2.28 -9.16 1.96
CA LYS A 51 -2.39 -10.38 1.17
C LYS A 51 -1.02 -10.96 0.80
N VAL A 52 -0.04 -10.13 0.49
CA VAL A 52 1.35 -10.56 0.26
C VAL A 52 1.94 -11.17 1.54
N ALA A 53 1.74 -10.54 2.69
CA ALA A 53 2.21 -11.06 3.96
C ALA A 53 1.55 -12.39 4.33
N GLU A 54 0.24 -12.55 4.07
CA GLU A 54 -0.50 -13.81 4.23
C GLU A 54 0.08 -14.92 3.34
N MET A 55 0.28 -14.64 2.05
CA MET A 55 0.85 -15.62 1.10
C MET A 55 2.28 -15.98 1.46
N THR A 56 3.06 -15.04 2.01
CA THR A 56 4.41 -15.30 2.52
C THR A 56 4.38 -16.25 3.71
N LEU A 57 3.45 -16.05 4.64
CA LEU A 57 3.23 -16.95 5.77
C LEU A 57 2.81 -18.35 5.28
N ALA A 58 1.88 -18.45 4.33
CA ALA A 58 1.47 -19.71 3.74
C ALA A 58 2.67 -20.43 3.08
N SER A 59 3.51 -19.73 2.34
CA SER A 59 4.74 -20.27 1.74
C SER A 59 5.72 -20.82 2.79
N ALA A 60 5.94 -20.09 3.88
CA ALA A 60 6.79 -20.52 4.99
C ALA A 60 6.22 -21.77 5.68
N TYR A 61 4.90 -21.83 5.89
CA TYR A 61 4.21 -23.01 6.42
C TYR A 61 4.41 -24.24 5.52
N TYR A 62 4.22 -24.11 4.20
CA TYR A 62 4.47 -25.23 3.28
C TYR A 62 5.94 -25.63 3.21
N THR A 63 6.86 -24.66 3.37
CA THR A 63 8.31 -24.95 3.47
C THR A 63 8.64 -25.77 4.71
N THR A 64 8.03 -25.44 5.85
CA THR A 64 8.14 -26.23 7.08
C THR A 64 7.59 -27.65 6.90
N ASN A 65 6.45 -27.80 6.22
CA ASN A 65 5.89 -29.12 5.92
C ASN A 65 6.77 -29.92 4.95
N LYS A 66 7.40 -29.28 3.96
CA LYS A 66 8.41 -29.91 3.10
C LYS A 66 9.60 -30.39 3.91
N ALA A 67 10.08 -29.60 4.87
CA ALA A 67 11.17 -30.03 5.76
C ALA A 67 10.78 -31.20 6.68
N ARG A 68 9.51 -31.27 7.13
CA ARG A 68 8.96 -32.42 7.84
C ARG A 68 8.84 -33.66 6.95
N ALA A 69 8.37 -33.46 5.71
CA ALA A 69 8.23 -34.54 4.73
C ALA A 69 9.58 -35.20 4.36
N ALA A 70 10.69 -34.45 4.44
CA ALA A 70 12.02 -34.96 4.19
C ALA A 70 12.50 -36.07 5.20
N PHE A 71 11.78 -36.23 6.31
CA PHE A 71 12.02 -37.34 7.25
C PHE A 71 11.35 -38.65 6.84
N TYR A 72 10.52 -38.65 5.81
CA TYR A 72 9.89 -39.85 5.26
C TYR A 72 10.64 -40.35 4.03
N PRO A 73 10.52 -41.66 3.68
CA PRO A 73 11.13 -42.18 2.46
C PRO A 73 10.61 -41.53 1.21
N GLY A 74 11.51 -41.08 0.34
CA GLY A 74 11.16 -40.59 -0.99
C GLY A 74 11.00 -41.76 -1.98
N ILE A 75 9.89 -41.74 -2.74
CA ILE A 75 9.66 -42.67 -3.84
C ILE A 75 10.08 -42.00 -5.13
N ASN A 76 11.04 -42.57 -5.85
CA ASN A 76 11.48 -42.06 -7.14
C ASN A 76 11.13 -43.11 -8.23
N ILE A 77 10.37 -42.68 -9.23
CA ILE A 77 9.99 -43.51 -10.37
C ILE A 77 10.67 -42.93 -11.60
N THR A 78 11.54 -43.73 -12.23
CA THR A 78 12.19 -43.36 -13.47
C THR A 78 11.70 -44.29 -14.58
N ALA A 79 11.19 -43.71 -15.66
CA ALA A 79 10.80 -44.45 -16.84
C ALA A 79 11.62 -43.99 -18.05
N THR A 80 12.15 -44.93 -18.80
CA THR A 80 12.90 -44.66 -20.04
C THR A 80 12.26 -45.45 -21.17
N ALA A 81 11.95 -44.77 -22.25
CA ALA A 81 11.47 -45.38 -23.48
C ALA A 81 12.38 -44.98 -24.64
N GLY A 82 12.73 -45.93 -25.49
CA GLY A 82 13.61 -45.67 -26.61
C GLY A 82 13.63 -46.80 -27.62
N TRP A 83 14.31 -46.61 -28.72
CA TRP A 83 14.57 -47.59 -29.74
C TRP A 83 16.05 -47.92 -29.71
N THR A 84 16.37 -49.24 -29.62
CA THR A 84 17.75 -49.69 -29.66
C THR A 84 18.04 -50.42 -30.98
N ASN A 85 19.09 -49.98 -31.66
CA ASN A 85 19.65 -50.76 -32.73
C ASN A 85 20.71 -51.69 -32.12
N GLY A 86 20.61 -52.99 -32.43
CA GLY A 86 21.64 -53.97 -32.03
C GLY A 86 23.01 -53.53 -32.54
N SER A 87 24.07 -53.87 -31.81
CA SER A 87 25.45 -53.48 -32.03
C SER A 87 25.94 -53.80 -33.44
N GLY A 88 25.87 -52.80 -34.33
CA GLY A 88 26.38 -52.88 -35.68
C GLY A 88 26.19 -51.55 -36.43
N VAL A 89 27.22 -51.19 -37.22
CA VAL A 89 27.33 -49.88 -37.89
C VAL A 89 26.30 -49.63 -39.05
N THR A 90 25.35 -50.54 -39.21
CA THR A 90 24.31 -50.40 -40.23
C THR A 90 22.95 -50.22 -39.62
N VAL A 91 22.38 -49.01 -39.80
CA VAL A 91 20.99 -48.68 -39.47
C VAL A 91 20.07 -49.41 -40.47
N SER A 92 19.76 -50.65 -40.20
CA SER A 92 18.77 -51.37 -40.97
C SER A 92 17.61 -51.76 -40.03
N ASN A 93 16.50 -51.08 -40.24
CA ASN A 93 15.23 -51.23 -39.58
C ASN A 93 15.10 -50.45 -38.24
N PRO A 94 13.93 -49.84 -37.91
CA PRO A 94 13.73 -49.26 -36.59
C PRO A 94 13.95 -50.35 -35.53
N GLY A 95 14.97 -50.18 -34.69
CA GLY A 95 15.38 -51.14 -33.68
C GLY A 95 14.24 -51.57 -32.77
N GLN A 96 14.52 -52.49 -31.87
CA GLN A 96 13.51 -52.93 -30.91
C GLN A 96 13.13 -51.80 -29.96
N PHE A 97 11.82 -51.63 -29.77
CA PHE A 97 11.29 -50.71 -28.76
C PHE A 97 11.66 -51.25 -27.35
N MET A 98 12.35 -50.45 -26.58
CA MET A 98 12.67 -50.74 -25.19
C MET A 98 11.89 -49.76 -24.30
N PHE A 99 11.21 -50.35 -23.31
CA PHE A 99 10.59 -49.61 -22.22
C PHE A 99 11.15 -50.17 -20.89
N GLN A 100 11.70 -49.33 -20.07
CA GLN A 100 12.18 -49.67 -18.76
C GLN A 100 11.55 -48.73 -17.73
N ALA A 101 10.95 -49.28 -16.70
CA ALA A 101 10.47 -48.55 -15.54
C ALA A 101 11.15 -49.08 -14.27
N LEU A 102 11.69 -48.14 -13.50
CA LEU A 102 12.36 -48.47 -12.23
C LEU A 102 11.74 -47.64 -11.12
N ALA A 103 11.28 -48.26 -10.06
CA ALA A 103 10.86 -47.61 -8.83
C ALA A 103 11.91 -47.82 -7.74
N SER A 104 12.36 -46.75 -7.10
CA SER A 104 13.29 -46.80 -5.99
C SER A 104 12.75 -46.08 -4.76
N LEU A 105 12.97 -46.66 -3.57
CA LEU A 105 12.67 -46.08 -2.28
C LEU A 105 13.99 -45.70 -1.61
N ALA A 106 14.16 -44.43 -1.26
CA ALA A 106 15.36 -43.92 -0.61
C ALA A 106 15.02 -43.08 0.61
N GLN A 107 15.71 -43.38 1.73
CA GLN A 107 15.61 -42.55 2.93
C GLN A 107 17.02 -42.39 3.55
N PRO A 108 17.47 -41.15 3.76
CA PRO A 108 18.72 -40.88 4.45
C PRO A 108 18.55 -41.10 5.96
N ILE A 109 19.18 -42.12 6.51
CA ILE A 109 19.19 -42.41 7.96
C ILE A 109 20.26 -41.55 8.66
N PHE A 110 21.41 -41.37 8.04
CA PHE A 110 22.52 -40.56 8.54
C PHE A 110 22.79 -39.42 7.58
N ASN A 111 22.52 -38.17 7.99
CA ASN A 111 22.67 -36.97 7.17
C ASN A 111 23.35 -35.82 7.96
N ASN A 112 24.33 -36.14 8.81
CA ASN A 112 25.10 -35.16 9.60
C ASN A 112 24.23 -34.08 10.26
N GLY A 113 22.99 -34.42 10.69
CA GLY A 113 22.05 -33.51 11.32
C GLY A 113 21.37 -32.51 10.38
N LYS A 114 21.59 -32.57 9.05
CA LYS A 114 21.02 -31.60 8.08
C LYS A 114 19.50 -31.56 8.10
N LEU A 115 18.81 -32.70 8.21
CA LEU A 115 17.35 -32.72 8.25
C LEU A 115 16.79 -32.00 9.49
N VAL A 116 17.44 -32.26 10.65
CA VAL A 116 17.03 -31.58 11.91
C VAL A 116 17.32 -30.08 11.85
N ALA A 117 18.48 -29.68 11.33
CA ALA A 117 18.85 -28.30 11.16
C ALA A 117 17.88 -27.57 10.21
N ASN A 118 17.59 -28.17 9.04
CA ASN A 118 16.64 -27.59 8.07
C ASN A 118 15.24 -27.43 8.66
N LEU A 119 14.75 -28.41 9.42
CA LEU A 119 13.44 -28.30 10.07
C LEU A 119 13.43 -27.19 11.13
N LYS A 120 14.51 -27.01 11.91
CA LYS A 120 14.62 -25.94 12.89
C LYS A 120 14.64 -24.56 12.20
N ILE A 121 15.40 -24.43 11.10
CA ILE A 121 15.46 -23.21 10.30
C ILE A 121 14.08 -22.89 9.75
N SER A 122 13.43 -23.83 9.05
CA SER A 122 12.10 -23.61 8.47
C SER A 122 11.04 -23.21 9.51
N LYS A 123 11.09 -23.81 10.71
CA LYS A 123 10.20 -23.40 11.82
C LYS A 123 10.49 -21.97 12.30
N ALA A 124 11.75 -21.56 12.35
CA ALA A 124 12.10 -20.18 12.72
C ALA A 124 11.64 -19.18 11.65
N GLU A 125 11.81 -19.52 10.37
CA GLU A 125 11.31 -18.72 9.24
C GLU A 125 9.79 -18.60 9.24
N GLU A 126 9.06 -19.68 9.57
CA GLU A 126 7.61 -19.66 9.73
C GLU A 126 7.19 -18.72 10.87
N GLN A 127 7.90 -18.71 11.99
CA GLN A 127 7.64 -17.78 13.10
C GLN A 127 7.91 -16.33 12.70
N ILE A 128 8.99 -16.07 11.97
CA ILE A 128 9.29 -14.71 11.45
C ILE A 128 8.18 -14.26 10.51
N ALA A 129 7.76 -15.10 9.56
CA ALA A 129 6.68 -14.79 8.63
C ALA A 129 5.36 -14.50 9.36
N LYS A 130 5.06 -15.26 10.44
CA LYS A 130 3.89 -15.01 11.29
C LYS A 130 3.94 -13.65 11.99
N MET A 131 5.09 -13.28 12.54
CA MET A 131 5.27 -11.98 13.21
C MET A 131 5.17 -10.83 12.20
N ASN A 132 5.74 -10.98 11.01
CA ASN A 132 5.64 -9.99 9.95
C ASN A 132 4.19 -9.80 9.48
N TYR A 133 3.42 -10.88 9.34
CA TYR A 133 1.99 -10.80 9.01
C TYR A 133 1.21 -10.05 10.09
N GLN A 134 1.45 -10.35 11.38
CA GLN A 134 0.84 -9.63 12.49
C GLN A 134 1.20 -8.14 12.48
N GLN A 135 2.47 -7.82 12.23
CA GLN A 135 2.94 -6.44 12.14
C GLN A 135 2.25 -5.69 10.99
N THR A 136 2.14 -6.30 9.80
CA THR A 136 1.47 -5.69 8.64
C THR A 136 0.01 -5.36 8.96
N ILE A 137 -0.72 -6.24 9.65
CA ILE A 137 -2.11 -5.97 10.08
C ILE A 137 -2.17 -4.79 11.05
N LEU A 138 -1.26 -4.73 12.03
CA LEU A 138 -1.23 -3.62 13.00
C LEU A 138 -0.88 -2.29 12.32
N GLU A 139 0.06 -2.29 11.39
CA GLU A 139 0.41 -1.11 10.59
C GLU A 139 -0.76 -0.64 9.73
N ALA A 140 -1.46 -1.56 9.08
CA ALA A 140 -2.67 -1.25 8.33
C ALA A 140 -3.77 -0.61 9.21
N GLY A 141 -4.00 -1.17 10.40
CA GLY A 141 -4.94 -0.60 11.38
C GLY A 141 -4.52 0.79 11.88
N LYS A 142 -3.21 0.99 12.09
CA LYS A 142 -2.65 2.29 12.45
C LYS A 142 -2.88 3.33 11.35
N GLU A 143 -2.61 3.00 10.07
CA GLU A 143 -2.82 3.91 8.95
C GLU A 143 -4.27 4.37 8.83
N VAL A 144 -5.23 3.47 9.02
CA VAL A 144 -6.66 3.82 9.05
C VAL A 144 -6.97 4.77 10.20
N SER A 145 -6.47 4.46 11.40
CA SER A 145 -6.67 5.30 12.58
C SER A 145 -6.06 6.70 12.39
N ASP A 146 -4.84 6.77 11.88
CA ASP A 146 -4.15 8.04 11.63
C ASP A 146 -4.90 8.88 10.58
N ALA A 147 -5.43 8.27 9.52
CA ALA A 147 -6.22 8.97 8.49
C ALA A 147 -7.54 9.53 9.05
N LEU A 148 -8.24 8.75 9.88
CA LEU A 148 -9.48 9.21 10.55
C LEU A 148 -9.21 10.37 11.51
N HIS A 149 -8.15 10.25 12.33
CA HIS A 149 -7.77 11.32 13.26
C HIS A 149 -7.34 12.59 12.53
N LEU A 150 -6.62 12.46 11.42
CA LEU A 150 -6.25 13.61 10.58
C LEU A 150 -7.50 14.30 10.01
N TYR A 151 -8.45 13.53 9.51
CA TYR A 151 -9.72 14.05 9.00
C TYR A 151 -10.48 14.84 10.06
N ASP A 152 -10.68 14.25 11.26
CA ASP A 152 -11.36 14.91 12.38
C ASP A 152 -10.65 16.17 12.83
N ALA A 153 -9.33 16.11 12.99
CA ALA A 153 -8.53 17.26 13.40
C ALA A 153 -8.64 18.41 12.40
N THR A 154 -8.57 18.08 11.11
CA THR A 154 -8.63 19.08 10.03
C THR A 154 -10.02 19.69 9.91
N ASN A 155 -11.10 18.91 10.07
CA ASN A 155 -12.45 19.44 10.12
C ASN A 155 -12.65 20.45 11.26
N ARG A 156 -12.11 20.16 12.44
CA ARG A 156 -12.18 21.10 13.58
C ARG A 156 -11.39 22.38 13.30
N LYS A 157 -10.21 22.26 12.67
CA LYS A 157 -9.43 23.43 12.25
C LYS A 157 -10.19 24.30 11.27
N LEU A 158 -10.78 23.76 10.23
CA LEU A 158 -11.53 24.49 9.23
C LEU A 158 -12.71 25.30 9.80
N ILE A 159 -13.33 24.79 10.87
CA ILE A 159 -14.36 25.55 11.61
C ILE A 159 -13.75 26.80 12.27
N GLN A 160 -12.56 26.64 12.87
CA GLN A 160 -11.86 27.75 13.51
C GLN A 160 -11.30 28.76 12.48
N ASP A 161 -10.76 28.26 11.37
CA ASP A 161 -10.23 29.10 10.29
C ASP A 161 -11.32 30.00 9.70
N LYS A 162 -12.51 29.47 9.44
CA LYS A 162 -13.65 30.26 8.96
C LYS A 162 -14.06 31.33 9.95
N ALA A 163 -14.13 31.01 11.23
CA ALA A 163 -14.43 31.99 12.28
C ALA A 163 -13.33 33.07 12.36
N GLN A 164 -12.07 32.68 12.25
CA GLN A 164 -10.93 33.61 12.26
C GLN A 164 -10.96 34.53 11.04
N ILE A 165 -11.25 34.04 9.85
CA ILE A 165 -11.36 34.83 8.62
C ILE A 165 -12.48 35.87 8.76
N GLU A 166 -13.65 35.47 9.25
CA GLU A 166 -14.78 36.37 9.46
C GLU A 166 -14.41 37.54 10.40
N GLU A 167 -13.70 37.26 11.50
CA GLU A 167 -13.26 38.31 12.42
C GLU A 167 -12.17 39.21 11.82
N LEU A 168 -11.27 38.65 11.01
CA LEU A 168 -10.23 39.41 10.30
C LEU A 168 -10.83 40.29 9.18
N GLU A 169 -11.88 39.87 8.49
CA GLU A 169 -12.62 40.69 7.52
C GLU A 169 -13.26 41.88 8.19
N LYS A 170 -13.89 41.68 9.36
CA LYS A 170 -14.41 42.77 10.20
C LYS A 170 -13.28 43.72 10.64
N ALA A 171 -12.14 43.19 11.06
CA ALA A 171 -10.98 43.97 11.46
C ALA A 171 -10.47 44.87 10.29
N VAL A 172 -10.34 44.31 9.08
CA VAL A 172 -9.95 45.09 7.88
C VAL A 172 -10.96 46.20 7.60
N THR A 173 -12.25 45.88 7.71
CA THR A 173 -13.34 46.88 7.48
C THR A 173 -13.25 48.01 8.50
N TYR A 174 -13.10 47.71 9.78
CA TYR A 174 -12.99 48.73 10.85
C TYR A 174 -11.70 49.56 10.71
N THR A 175 -10.57 48.92 10.41
CA THR A 175 -9.30 49.65 10.23
C THR A 175 -9.37 50.60 9.04
N ASN A 176 -10.02 50.21 7.94
CA ASN A 176 -10.29 51.11 6.81
C ASN A 176 -11.16 52.30 7.20
N ALA A 177 -12.22 52.12 7.98
CA ALA A 177 -13.08 53.20 8.46
C ALA A 177 -12.32 54.17 9.40
N LEU A 178 -11.49 53.64 10.28
CA LEU A 178 -10.62 54.43 11.15
C LEU A 178 -9.60 55.27 10.35
N PHE A 179 -9.03 54.69 9.31
CA PHE A 179 -8.12 55.41 8.41
C PHE A 179 -8.80 56.56 7.71
N GLN A 180 -10.00 56.35 7.19
CA GLN A 180 -10.78 57.41 6.55
C GLN A 180 -11.13 58.55 7.52
N SER A 181 -11.28 58.28 8.80
CA SER A 181 -11.50 59.28 9.86
C SER A 181 -10.20 59.89 10.39
N GLY A 182 -9.04 59.52 9.88
CA GLY A 182 -7.74 60.02 10.29
C GLY A 182 -7.24 59.49 11.64
N GLN A 183 -7.85 58.37 12.15
CA GLN A 183 -7.52 57.77 13.44
C GLN A 183 -6.63 56.52 13.35
N SER A 184 -6.27 56.11 12.12
CA SER A 184 -5.42 54.97 11.87
C SER A 184 -4.40 55.28 10.79
N THR A 185 -3.33 54.48 10.70
CA THR A 185 -2.27 54.59 9.72
C THR A 185 -2.45 53.60 8.59
N TYR A 186 -1.90 53.91 7.41
CA TYR A 186 -1.90 52.98 6.27
C TYR A 186 -1.19 51.64 6.59
N LEU A 187 -0.21 51.67 7.49
CA LEU A 187 0.50 50.49 7.95
C LEU A 187 -0.42 49.50 8.67
N GLU A 188 -1.38 50.00 9.46
CA GLU A 188 -2.36 49.20 10.18
C GLU A 188 -3.32 48.49 9.22
N ILE A 189 -3.76 49.16 8.13
CA ILE A 189 -4.55 48.53 7.08
C ILE A 189 -3.77 47.36 6.43
N LEU A 190 -2.51 47.65 6.04
CA LEU A 190 -1.64 46.62 5.44
C LEU A 190 -1.44 45.43 6.37
N SER A 191 -1.24 45.65 7.66
CA SER A 191 -1.08 44.60 8.66
C SER A 191 -2.36 43.77 8.80
N ALA A 192 -3.55 44.42 8.83
CA ALA A 192 -4.81 43.71 8.88
C ALA A 192 -5.06 42.87 7.61
N GLN A 193 -4.80 43.44 6.43
CA GLN A 193 -4.92 42.71 5.16
C GLN A 193 -3.93 41.54 5.05
N GLN A 194 -2.69 41.72 5.51
CA GLN A 194 -1.70 40.64 5.55
C GLN A 194 -2.16 39.48 6.47
N SER A 195 -2.73 39.81 7.63
CA SER A 195 -3.26 38.83 8.55
C SER A 195 -4.45 38.07 7.95
N LEU A 196 -5.36 38.74 7.28
CA LEU A 196 -6.49 38.15 6.56
C LEU A 196 -6.00 37.20 5.45
N LEU A 197 -5.08 37.66 4.61
CA LEU A 197 -4.52 36.84 3.53
C LEU A 197 -3.83 35.60 4.09
N SER A 198 -3.08 35.72 5.19
CA SER A 198 -2.44 34.59 5.84
C SER A 198 -3.45 33.57 6.35
N ALA A 199 -4.55 34.00 6.95
CA ALA A 199 -5.62 33.13 7.42
C ALA A 199 -6.31 32.39 6.26
N GLN A 200 -6.60 33.09 5.16
CA GLN A 200 -7.19 32.50 3.96
C GLN A 200 -6.26 31.44 3.33
N LEU A 201 -4.96 31.69 3.28
CA LEU A 201 -3.99 30.71 2.79
C LEU A 201 -3.90 29.48 3.71
N THR A 202 -4.07 29.67 5.02
CA THR A 202 -4.10 28.58 5.99
C THR A 202 -5.35 27.72 5.77
N GLU A 203 -6.52 28.31 5.60
CA GLU A 203 -7.77 27.59 5.28
C GLU A 203 -7.64 26.74 4.02
N VAL A 204 -7.05 27.30 2.95
CA VAL A 204 -6.80 26.53 1.71
C VAL A 204 -5.88 25.32 1.99
N SER A 205 -4.81 25.51 2.78
CA SER A 205 -3.89 24.44 3.16
C SER A 205 -4.59 23.34 3.97
N ASP A 206 -5.43 23.72 4.93
CA ASP A 206 -6.16 22.77 5.77
C ASP A 206 -7.26 22.04 4.99
N ASN A 207 -7.89 22.69 4.00
CA ASN A 207 -8.77 22.01 3.03
C ASN A 207 -8.04 20.94 2.23
N VAL A 208 -6.84 21.23 1.74
CA VAL A 208 -6.01 20.22 1.03
C VAL A 208 -5.62 19.08 1.95
N GLN A 209 -5.28 19.35 3.21
CA GLN A 209 -4.99 18.30 4.20
C GLN A 209 -6.21 17.40 4.47
N ARG A 210 -7.41 17.97 4.54
CA ARG A 210 -8.66 17.21 4.67
C ARG A 210 -8.87 16.26 3.48
N MET A 211 -8.68 16.75 2.26
CA MET A 211 -8.75 15.92 1.05
C MET A 211 -7.72 14.79 1.08
N GLN A 212 -6.50 15.10 1.49
CA GLN A 212 -5.44 14.11 1.62
C GLN A 212 -5.79 13.04 2.66
N ALA A 213 -6.43 13.40 3.77
CA ALA A 213 -6.89 12.43 4.77
C ALA A 213 -7.93 11.45 4.20
N VAL A 214 -8.87 11.93 3.37
CA VAL A 214 -9.86 11.09 2.68
C VAL A 214 -9.18 10.13 1.71
N ILE A 215 -8.23 10.62 0.92
CA ILE A 215 -7.47 9.80 -0.04
C ILE A 215 -6.64 8.73 0.71
N ASN A 216 -5.98 9.13 1.80
CA ASN A 216 -5.21 8.21 2.63
C ASN A 216 -6.11 7.13 3.24
N LEU A 217 -7.30 7.49 3.73
CA LEU A 217 -8.26 6.54 4.24
C LEU A 217 -8.72 5.56 3.16
N TYR A 218 -9.07 6.06 1.97
CA TYR A 218 -9.46 5.22 0.84
C TYR A 218 -8.36 4.21 0.47
N SER A 219 -7.11 4.65 0.44
CA SER A 219 -5.95 3.78 0.22
C SER A 219 -5.74 2.79 1.37
N ALA A 220 -5.88 3.25 2.63
CA ALA A 220 -5.66 2.44 3.82
C ALA A 220 -6.69 1.32 3.99
N VAL A 221 -7.91 1.47 3.49
CA VAL A 221 -8.93 0.40 3.46
C VAL A 221 -8.82 -0.52 2.25
N GLY A 222 -7.82 -0.32 1.39
CA GLY A 222 -7.63 -1.15 0.19
C GLY A 222 -8.57 -0.79 -0.95
N GLY A 223 -9.01 0.47 -1.03
CA GLY A 223 -9.80 0.98 -2.15
C GLY A 223 -9.05 0.93 -3.49
N GLY A 224 -9.81 1.02 -4.61
CA GLY A 224 -9.25 0.98 -5.96
C GLY A 224 -9.20 -0.42 -6.58
N ARG A 225 -9.90 -1.39 -6.00
CA ARG A 225 -10.13 -2.70 -6.61
C ARG A 225 -11.58 -2.78 -7.09
N GLU A 226 -11.76 -2.62 -8.37
CA GLU A 226 -12.89 -3.12 -9.14
C GLU A 226 -12.44 -4.22 -10.09
#